data_356aa3758b9fb1c6ac2013f363994bba
#
_entry.id   356aa3758b9fb1c6ac2013f363994bba
#
_cell.length_a   1.000
_cell.length_b   1.000
_cell.length_c   1.000
_cell.angle_alpha   90.00
_cell.angle_beta   90.00
_cell.angle_gamma   90.00
#
_symmetry.space_group_name_H-M   'P 1'
#
loop_
_entity.id
_entity.type
_entity.pdbx_description
1 polymer ?
#
loop_
_entity_poly.entity_id
_entity_poly.type
_entity_poly.pdbx_seq_one_letter_code
_entity_poly.pdbx_strand_id
1 'polypeptide(L)'
;MVRREGRDLSARQFAVMMLISDLEGGSHTVRELALRLNVPKPSITRGIDRLVELGLARRAPDPRDRRSVLVQQTRKGADLMGELRQLLRAAMKPK
;
A
#
# COMPACT_ATOMS: atom_id res chain seq x y z
N MET A 1 7.00 -16.98 1.81
CA MET A 1 7.80 -16.04 1.28
C MET A 1 7.33 -15.45 0.00
N VAL A 2 7.58 -14.29 -0.16
CA VAL A 2 7.14 -13.61 -1.35
C VAL A 2 7.93 -14.08 -2.55
N ARG A 3 7.23 -14.39 -3.62
CA ARG A 3 7.90 -14.88 -4.73
C ARG A 3 8.51 -13.86 -5.51
N ARG A 4 9.27 -14.20 -6.44
CA ARG A 4 9.84 -13.30 -7.21
C ARG A 4 9.13 -12.94 -8.34
N GLU A 5 8.30 -13.26 -8.89
CA GLU A 5 7.65 -12.92 -10.08
C GLU A 5 7.15 -11.52 -10.09
N GLY A 6 7.96 -10.58 -9.73
CA GLY A 6 7.57 -9.21 -9.78
C GLY A 6 6.74 -8.77 -8.63
N ARG A 7 6.66 -9.62 -7.62
CA ARG A 7 5.85 -9.25 -6.50
C ARG A 7 6.63 -8.74 -5.35
N ASP A 8 7.94 -8.64 -5.48
CA ASP A 8 8.75 -8.13 -4.40
C ASP A 8 8.52 -6.64 -4.24
N LEU A 9 8.19 -6.22 -3.08
CA LEU A 9 7.90 -4.82 -2.80
C LEU A 9 9.06 -4.20 -2.06
N SER A 10 9.34 -2.94 -2.37
CA SER A 10 10.32 -2.19 -1.61
C SER A 10 9.72 -1.87 -0.25
N ALA A 11 10.58 -1.48 0.69
CA ALA A 11 10.10 -1.09 2.01
C ALA A 11 9.10 0.05 1.91
N ARG A 12 9.35 1.00 1.00
CA ARG A 12 8.45 2.12 0.81
C ARG A 12 7.10 1.68 0.28
N GLN A 13 7.11 0.77 -0.69
CA GLN A 13 5.87 0.27 -1.25
C GLN A 13 5.07 -0.51 -0.20
N PHE A 14 5.78 -1.27 0.60
CA PHE A 14 5.14 -2.02 1.66
C PHE A 14 4.51 -1.08 2.68
N ALA A 15 5.22 0.01 3.02
CA ALA A 15 4.69 1.00 3.94
C ALA A 15 3.42 1.65 3.40
N VAL A 16 3.38 1.93 2.09
CA VAL A 16 2.17 2.47 1.49
C VAL A 16 1.03 1.48 1.64
N MET A 17 1.29 0.19 1.37
CA MET A 17 0.25 -0.82 1.50
C MET A 17 -0.28 -0.89 2.92
N MET A 18 0.60 -0.78 3.90
CA MET A 18 0.15 -0.80 5.29
C MET A 18 -0.73 0.38 5.63
N LEU A 19 -0.40 1.55 5.11
CA LEU A 19 -1.19 2.74 5.40
C LEU A 19 -2.56 2.70 4.74
N ILE A 20 -2.67 2.11 3.56
CA ILE A 20 -3.96 2.07 2.88
C ILE A 20 -4.76 0.82 3.23
N SER A 21 -4.25 0.01 4.14
CA SER A 21 -4.99 -1.16 4.59
C SER A 21 -6.04 -0.71 5.60
N ASP A 22 -6.89 -1.62 5.97
CA ASP A 22 -7.97 -1.31 6.89
C ASP A 22 -7.50 -0.82 8.25
N LEU A 23 -6.27 -1.16 8.60
CA LEU A 23 -5.77 -0.76 9.90
C LEU A 23 -5.70 0.74 10.06
N GLU A 24 -5.51 1.43 8.96
CA GLU A 24 -5.40 2.89 8.99
C GLU A 24 -6.60 3.57 8.38
N GLY A 25 -7.71 2.87 8.29
CA GLY A 25 -8.91 3.50 7.76
C GLY A 25 -9.06 3.48 6.27
N GLY A 26 -8.15 2.86 5.59
CA GLY A 26 -8.33 2.59 4.17
C GLY A 26 -7.70 3.58 3.23
N SER A 27 -8.41 4.60 2.81
CA SER A 27 -7.92 5.46 1.75
C SER A 27 -7.06 6.61 2.27
N HIS A 28 -6.06 6.95 1.53
CA HIS A 28 -5.22 8.13 1.80
C HIS A 28 -4.93 8.82 0.49
N THR A 29 -4.78 10.13 0.52
CA THR A 29 -4.37 10.84 -0.68
C THR A 29 -2.89 10.61 -0.91
N VAL A 30 -2.46 10.82 -2.14
CA VAL A 30 -1.03 10.73 -2.48
C VAL A 30 -0.25 11.69 -1.60
N ARG A 31 -0.80 12.88 -1.39
CA ARG A 31 -0.14 13.88 -0.57
C ARG A 31 0.02 13.43 0.87
N GLU A 32 -1.02 12.83 1.44
CA GLU A 32 -0.93 12.32 2.80
C GLU A 32 0.12 11.25 2.94
N LEU A 33 0.18 10.35 1.96
CA LEU A 33 1.16 9.28 2.01
C LEU A 33 2.57 9.84 1.97
N ALA A 34 2.80 10.84 1.13
CA ALA A 34 4.12 11.45 1.05
C ALA A 34 4.49 12.11 2.37
N LEU A 35 3.55 12.80 2.98
CA LEU A 35 3.81 13.45 4.25
C LEU A 35 4.06 12.45 5.37
N ARG A 36 3.23 11.42 5.45
CA ARG A 36 3.37 10.45 6.52
C ARG A 36 4.65 9.66 6.43
N LEU A 37 5.09 9.36 5.24
CA LEU A 37 6.30 8.59 5.05
C LEU A 37 7.53 9.47 4.90
N ASN A 38 7.32 10.79 4.90
CA ASN A 38 8.39 11.76 4.79
C ASN A 38 9.24 11.49 3.55
N VAL A 39 8.57 11.33 2.42
CA VAL A 39 9.20 11.00 1.15
C VAL A 39 8.71 12.00 0.11
N PRO A 40 9.59 12.44 -0.80
CA PRO A 40 9.15 13.37 -1.84
C PRO A 40 8.01 12.76 -2.67
N LYS A 41 7.09 13.62 -3.07
CA LYS A 41 5.92 13.17 -3.81
C LYS A 41 6.26 12.36 -5.06
N PRO A 42 7.28 12.74 -5.86
CA PRO A 42 7.61 11.92 -7.03
C PRO A 42 8.00 10.49 -6.68
N SER A 43 8.66 10.30 -5.55
CA SER A 43 9.05 8.96 -5.12
C SER A 43 7.82 8.15 -4.71
N ILE A 44 6.89 8.78 -4.03
CA ILE A 44 5.65 8.12 -3.64
C ILE A 44 4.84 7.77 -4.89
N THR A 45 4.76 8.67 -5.84
CA THR A 45 4.02 8.43 -7.08
C THR A 45 4.57 7.21 -7.80
N ARG A 46 5.90 7.09 -7.86
CA ARG A 46 6.49 5.94 -8.51
C ARG A 46 6.18 4.64 -7.79
N GLY A 47 6.22 4.67 -6.46
CA GLY A 47 5.87 3.48 -5.69
C GLY A 47 4.42 3.08 -5.92
N ILE A 48 3.53 4.06 -5.96
CA ILE A 48 2.12 3.80 -6.19
C ILE A 48 1.90 3.25 -7.60
N ASP A 49 2.60 3.80 -8.59
CA ASP A 49 2.49 3.30 -9.95
C ASP A 49 2.80 1.81 -10.00
N ARG A 50 3.83 1.40 -9.29
CA ARG A 50 4.19 0.00 -9.27
C ARG A 50 3.11 -0.85 -8.59
N LEU A 51 2.56 -0.36 -7.50
CA LEU A 51 1.49 -1.10 -6.81
C LEU A 51 0.26 -1.23 -7.69
N VAL A 52 -0.05 -0.19 -8.46
CA VAL A 52 -1.17 -0.24 -9.38
C VAL A 52 -0.90 -1.25 -10.50
N GLU A 53 0.32 -1.27 -11.03
CA GLU A 53 0.69 -2.25 -12.03
C GLU A 53 0.53 -3.67 -11.53
N LEU A 54 0.85 -3.88 -10.27
CA LEU A 54 0.73 -5.21 -9.68
C LEU A 54 -0.70 -5.55 -9.27
N GLY A 55 -1.61 -4.60 -9.42
CA GLY A 55 -3.00 -4.82 -9.08
C GLY A 55 -3.29 -4.78 -7.58
N LEU A 56 -2.35 -4.27 -6.81
CA LEU A 56 -2.50 -4.25 -5.34
C LEU A 56 -3.15 -2.98 -4.83
N ALA A 57 -3.10 -1.92 -5.61
CA ALA A 57 -3.69 -0.65 -5.24
C ALA A 57 -4.35 -0.03 -6.44
N ARG A 58 -5.20 0.95 -6.21
CA ARG A 58 -5.82 1.69 -7.30
C ARG A 58 -5.95 3.14 -6.91
N ARG A 59 -6.04 4.01 -7.90
CA ARG A 59 -6.28 5.41 -7.67
C ARG A 59 -7.74 5.71 -7.88
N ALA A 60 -8.26 6.65 -7.11
CA ALA A 60 -9.64 7.07 -7.24
C ALA A 60 -9.72 8.57 -6.99
N PRO A 61 -10.71 9.25 -7.57
CA PRO A 61 -10.87 10.68 -7.29
C PRO A 61 -11.26 10.88 -5.83
N ASP A 62 -10.78 11.96 -5.25
CA ASP A 62 -11.20 12.32 -3.89
C ASP A 62 -12.49 13.12 -4.00
N PRO A 63 -13.59 12.62 -3.47
CA PRO A 63 -14.86 13.36 -3.58
C PRO A 63 -14.86 14.71 -2.86
N ARG A 64 -13.90 14.90 -1.96
CA ARG A 64 -13.83 16.15 -1.24
C ARG A 64 -12.94 17.19 -1.90
N ASP A 65 -12.10 16.79 -2.82
CA ASP A 65 -11.17 17.71 -3.44
C ASP A 65 -10.78 17.19 -4.81
N ARG A 66 -11.26 17.89 -5.86
CA ARG A 66 -11.00 17.46 -7.22
C ARG A 66 -9.55 17.37 -7.58
N ARG A 67 -8.69 18.07 -6.89
CA ARG A 67 -7.27 18.03 -7.21
C ARG A 67 -6.54 16.90 -6.53
N SER A 68 -7.18 16.19 -5.63
CA SER A 68 -6.55 15.12 -4.89
C SER A 68 -6.91 13.77 -5.48
N VAL A 69 -5.98 12.85 -5.32
CA VAL A 69 -6.19 11.48 -5.75
C VAL A 69 -6.06 10.59 -4.53
N LEU A 70 -7.03 9.73 -4.33
CA LEU A 70 -6.98 8.76 -3.24
C LEU A 70 -6.30 7.51 -3.73
N VAL A 71 -5.59 6.86 -2.83
CA VAL A 71 -4.98 5.56 -3.11
C VAL A 71 -5.68 4.55 -2.21
N GLN A 72 -6.19 3.51 -2.82
CA GLN A 72 -6.97 2.50 -2.10
C GLN A 72 -6.42 1.13 -2.41
N GLN A 73 -6.53 0.20 -1.46
CA GLN A 73 -6.09 -1.14 -1.76
C GLN A 73 -7.19 -1.85 -2.53
N THR A 74 -6.79 -2.78 -3.39
CA THR A 74 -7.73 -3.61 -4.11
C THR A 74 -7.97 -4.86 -3.28
N ARG A 75 -8.89 -5.71 -3.75
CA ARG A 75 -9.12 -6.99 -3.12
C ARG A 75 -7.85 -7.80 -3.11
N LYS A 76 -7.11 -7.78 -4.20
CA LYS A 76 -5.84 -8.48 -4.29
C LYS A 76 -4.85 -7.94 -3.28
N GLY A 77 -4.80 -6.62 -3.12
CA GLY A 77 -3.93 -6.00 -2.12
C GLY A 77 -4.32 -6.41 -0.70
N ALA A 78 -5.61 -6.43 -0.42
CA ALA A 78 -6.10 -6.83 0.89
C ALA A 78 -5.74 -8.29 1.18
N ASP A 79 -5.88 -9.15 0.19
CA ASP A 79 -5.53 -10.55 0.35
C ASP A 79 -4.05 -10.73 0.63
N LEU A 80 -3.21 -10.01 -0.09
CA LEU A 80 -1.77 -10.07 0.13
C LEU A 80 -1.42 -9.61 1.54
N MET A 81 -2.00 -8.50 1.98
CA MET A 81 -1.71 -8.00 3.31
C MET A 81 -2.19 -8.97 4.39
N GLY A 82 -3.31 -9.65 4.13
CA GLY A 82 -3.81 -10.66 5.05
C GLY A 82 -2.84 -11.83 5.16
N GLU A 83 -2.31 -12.29 4.04
CA GLU A 83 -1.34 -13.36 4.04
C GLU A 83 -0.08 -12.98 4.80
N LEU A 84 0.39 -11.76 4.57
CA LEU A 84 1.59 -11.30 5.25
C LEU A 84 1.38 -11.21 6.75
N ARG A 85 0.22 -10.75 7.17
CA ARG A 85 -0.09 -10.69 8.60
C ARG A 85 -0.11 -12.08 9.22
N GLN A 86 -0.65 -13.04 8.50
CA GLN A 86 -0.69 -14.41 9.01
C GLN A 86 0.69 -15.01 9.10
N LEU A 87 1.53 -14.77 8.09
CA LEU A 87 2.89 -15.26 8.12
C LEU A 87 3.68 -14.65 9.27
N LEU A 88 3.50 -13.36 9.47
CA LEU A 88 4.21 -12.66 10.53
C LEU A 88 3.75 -13.17 11.90
N ARG A 89 2.44 -13.35 12.06
CA ARG A 89 1.89 -13.84 13.32
C ARG A 89 2.41 -15.22 13.64
N ALA A 90 2.47 -16.10 12.63
CA ALA A 90 3.00 -17.43 12.82
C ALA A 90 4.49 -17.41 13.19
N ALA A 91 5.23 -16.54 12.54
CA ALA A 91 6.66 -16.43 12.80
C ALA A 91 6.95 -15.90 14.20
N MET A 92 6.06 -15.07 14.73
CA MET A 92 6.27 -14.49 16.04
C MET A 92 5.66 -15.28 17.17
N LYS A 93 5.00 -16.39 16.85
CA LYS A 93 4.39 -17.18 17.89
C LYS A 93 5.43 -17.85 18.76
N PRO A 94 5.30 -17.81 20.04
CA PRO A 94 6.28 -18.45 20.91
C PRO A 94 6.18 -19.95 20.80
N LYS A 95 7.28 -20.63 21.03
CA LYS A 95 7.30 -22.07 20.92
C LYS A 95 6.81 -22.76 22.15
#